data_be7c5408f404bea850f8ab21194707e7
#
_entry.id   be7c5408f404bea850f8ab21194707e7
#
_cell.length_a   1.000
_cell.length_b   1.000
_cell.length_c   1.000
_cell.angle_alpha   90.00
_cell.angle_beta   90.00
_cell.angle_gamma   90.00
#
_symmetry.space_group_name_H-M   'P 1'
#
loop_
_entity.id
_entity.type
_entity.pdbx_description
1 polymer ?
#
loop_
_entity_poly.entity_id
_entity_poly.type
_entity_poly.pdbx_seq_one_letter_code
_entity_poly.pdbx_strand_id
1 'polypeptide(L)'
;IIHVAMRSAQELTHLVAEMHSTITYLPSPLNKEHQANARYAPFPYRIVAGSFALIAKISKMFTAHQTEFNQTLAIRTQAALNGVCGDKLETWDSPLATPISLRSENGDVLDMATWAQEPAKGHVIFLHGLCHSDLEWQQSANHLKFYNELAQIGYKVAWLRYNTGRAIHTNGEELADLLQANFAQKGTPLMLIGHSMGGLLIRSASHWAEVQQQSWLSRLT
;
A
#
# COMPACT_ATOMS: atom_id res chain seq x y z
N ILE A 1 -7.88 17.63 -11.56
CA ILE A 1 -7.76 16.22 -12.00
C ILE A 1 -6.82 16.14 -13.20
N ILE A 2 -7.05 16.83 -14.31
CA ILE A 2 -6.21 16.79 -15.53
C ILE A 2 -4.76 17.18 -15.22
N HIS A 3 -4.53 18.21 -14.42
CA HIS A 3 -3.19 18.66 -14.04
C HIS A 3 -2.44 17.60 -13.22
N VAL A 4 -3.12 16.93 -12.28
CA VAL A 4 -2.54 15.82 -11.50
C VAL A 4 -2.21 14.65 -12.42
N ALA A 5 -3.11 14.27 -13.31
CA ALA A 5 -2.88 13.20 -14.28
C ALA A 5 -1.66 13.48 -15.18
N MET A 6 -1.51 14.72 -15.67
CA MET A 6 -0.36 15.11 -16.50
C MET A 6 0.96 15.10 -15.70
N ARG A 7 0.97 15.61 -14.48
CA ARG A 7 2.16 15.54 -13.60
C ARG A 7 2.53 14.11 -13.25
N SER A 8 1.54 13.29 -12.87
CA SER A 8 1.79 11.86 -12.58
C SER A 8 2.37 11.14 -13.79
N ALA A 9 1.92 11.46 -15.00
CA ALA A 9 2.45 10.89 -16.23
C ALA A 9 3.93 11.31 -16.47
N GLN A 10 4.28 12.56 -16.20
CA GLN A 10 5.65 13.05 -16.29
C GLN A 10 6.58 12.37 -15.28
N GLU A 11 6.17 12.28 -14.00
CA GLU A 11 6.95 11.63 -12.95
C GLU A 11 7.12 10.14 -13.22
N LEU A 12 6.08 9.46 -13.70
CA LEU A 12 6.17 8.06 -14.10
C LEU A 12 7.19 7.87 -15.22
N THR A 13 7.23 8.77 -16.20
CA THR A 13 8.21 8.74 -17.28
C THR A 13 9.63 8.93 -16.75
N HIS A 14 9.83 9.84 -15.78
CA HIS A 14 11.12 10.05 -15.11
C HIS A 14 11.53 8.81 -14.29
N LEU A 15 10.64 8.25 -13.51
CA LEU A 15 10.90 7.05 -12.71
C LEU A 15 11.33 5.87 -13.60
N VAL A 16 10.64 5.67 -14.72
CA VAL A 16 10.98 4.61 -15.68
C VAL A 16 12.33 4.87 -16.33
N ALA A 17 12.65 6.14 -16.65
CA ALA A 17 13.95 6.52 -17.18
C ALA A 17 15.08 6.28 -16.17
N GLU A 18 14.87 6.61 -14.89
CA GLU A 18 15.84 6.36 -13.82
C GLU A 18 16.04 4.86 -13.57
N MET A 19 14.96 4.08 -13.52
CA MET A 19 15.05 2.62 -13.42
C MET A 19 15.79 2.02 -14.61
N HIS A 20 15.52 2.49 -15.83
CA HIS A 20 16.20 2.04 -17.02
C HIS A 20 17.69 2.39 -16.99
N SER A 21 18.05 3.60 -16.59
CA SER A 21 19.44 4.01 -16.42
C SER A 21 20.15 3.16 -15.37
N THR A 22 19.52 2.90 -14.23
CA THR A 22 20.08 2.07 -13.15
C THR A 22 20.33 0.64 -13.61
N ILE A 23 19.40 0.03 -14.34
CA ILE A 23 19.54 -1.32 -14.88
C ILE A 23 20.61 -1.39 -15.96
N THR A 24 20.72 -0.36 -16.78
CA THR A 24 21.67 -0.30 -17.90
C THR A 24 23.11 -0.03 -17.42
N TYR A 25 23.27 0.70 -16.30
CA TYR A 25 24.58 1.03 -15.73
C TYR A 25 25.02 0.10 -14.59
N LEU A 26 24.25 -0.94 -14.24
CA LEU A 26 24.74 -1.98 -13.34
C LEU A 26 25.99 -2.64 -13.95
N PRO A 27 27.16 -2.60 -13.29
CA PRO A 27 28.36 -3.25 -13.77
C PRO A 27 28.15 -4.76 -13.77
N SER A 28 27.75 -5.30 -14.91
CA SER A 28 27.69 -6.75 -15.13
C SER A 28 28.98 -7.19 -15.82
N PRO A 29 29.69 -8.17 -15.29
CA PRO A 29 30.86 -8.76 -15.95
C PRO A 29 30.53 -9.40 -17.31
N LEU A 30 29.25 -9.51 -17.65
CA LEU A 30 28.75 -10.13 -18.89
C LEU A 30 28.40 -9.10 -19.98
N ASN A 31 28.51 -7.77 -19.73
CA ASN A 31 28.02 -6.75 -20.65
C ASN A 31 29.16 -5.91 -21.21
N LYS A 32 30.09 -6.54 -21.95
CA LYS A 32 31.21 -5.83 -22.64
C LYS A 32 30.86 -5.29 -24.02
N GLU A 33 29.68 -5.53 -24.57
CA GLU A 33 29.38 -5.21 -25.99
C GLU A 33 27.95 -4.70 -26.23
N HIS A 34 27.46 -3.67 -25.54
CA HIS A 34 26.27 -2.96 -26.05
C HIS A 34 26.33 -1.47 -25.79
N GLN A 35 27.31 -0.81 -26.41
CA GLN A 35 27.11 0.55 -26.89
C GLN A 35 26.34 0.45 -28.23
N ALA A 36 25.27 1.21 -28.34
CA ALA A 36 24.43 1.39 -29.52
C ALA A 36 23.34 0.33 -29.76
N ASN A 37 22.22 0.51 -29.07
CA ASN A 37 20.92 0.47 -29.78
C ASN A 37 19.79 0.91 -28.82
N ALA A 38 19.50 2.20 -28.81
CA ALA A 38 18.37 2.83 -28.11
C ALA A 38 16.98 2.39 -28.65
N ARG A 39 16.90 1.22 -29.29
CA ARG A 39 15.68 0.71 -29.94
C ARG A 39 15.00 -0.46 -29.24
N TYR A 40 15.50 -0.92 -28.12
CA TYR A 40 14.91 -2.08 -27.41
C TYR A 40 14.53 -1.72 -25.97
N ALA A 41 13.39 -1.09 -25.79
CA ALA A 41 12.69 -1.06 -24.51
C ALA A 41 11.19 -1.39 -24.71
N PRO A 42 10.84 -2.63 -25.15
CA PRO A 42 9.42 -2.97 -25.36
C PRO A 42 8.64 -3.10 -24.05
N PHE A 43 9.26 -3.55 -22.97
CA PHE A 43 8.57 -3.83 -21.71
C PHE A 43 8.33 -2.56 -20.86
N PRO A 44 9.30 -1.68 -20.60
CA PRO A 44 9.05 -0.44 -19.86
C PRO A 44 8.07 0.50 -20.56
N TYR A 45 8.15 0.63 -21.88
CA TYR A 45 7.23 1.48 -22.65
C TYR A 45 5.79 0.96 -22.65
N ARG A 46 5.57 -0.35 -22.59
CA ARG A 46 4.23 -0.93 -22.44
C ARG A 46 3.63 -0.64 -21.08
N ILE A 47 4.44 -0.60 -20.01
CA ILE A 47 4.00 -0.17 -18.68
C ILE A 47 3.63 1.31 -18.71
N VAL A 48 4.45 2.16 -19.31
CA VAL A 48 4.19 3.61 -19.44
C VAL A 48 2.93 3.85 -20.27
N ALA A 49 2.80 3.22 -21.44
CA ALA A 49 1.59 3.33 -22.27
C ALA A 49 0.35 2.78 -21.55
N GLY A 50 0.49 1.67 -20.81
CA GLY A 50 -0.57 1.11 -19.97
C GLY A 50 -0.98 2.05 -18.84
N SER A 51 -0.03 2.74 -18.23
CA SER A 51 -0.27 3.74 -17.17
C SER A 51 -1.00 4.96 -17.72
N PHE A 52 -0.64 5.47 -18.89
CA PHE A 52 -1.37 6.57 -19.55
C PHE A 52 -2.79 6.17 -19.94
N ALA A 53 -2.98 4.97 -20.48
CA ALA A 53 -4.30 4.43 -20.81
C ALA A 53 -5.14 4.23 -19.54
N LEU A 54 -4.52 3.82 -18.43
CA LEU A 54 -5.16 3.68 -17.13
C LEU A 54 -5.59 5.06 -16.59
N ILE A 55 -4.71 6.05 -16.58
CA ILE A 55 -5.02 7.43 -16.15
C ILE A 55 -6.14 8.05 -16.99
N ALA A 56 -6.14 7.85 -18.30
CA ALA A 56 -7.22 8.30 -19.18
C ALA A 56 -8.56 7.60 -18.87
N LYS A 57 -8.51 6.31 -18.53
CA LYS A 57 -9.69 5.54 -18.12
C LYS A 57 -10.23 5.95 -16.76
N ILE A 58 -9.32 6.25 -15.80
CA ILE A 58 -9.65 6.81 -14.49
C ILE A 58 -10.36 8.16 -14.64
N SER A 59 -9.82 9.06 -15.44
CA SER A 59 -10.37 10.39 -15.68
C SER A 59 -11.82 10.32 -16.23
N LYS A 60 -12.11 9.34 -17.08
CA LYS A 60 -13.48 9.09 -17.57
C LYS A 60 -14.41 8.47 -16.52
N MET A 61 -13.86 7.69 -15.59
CA MET A 61 -14.66 7.00 -14.55
C MET A 61 -15.08 7.94 -13.42
N PHE A 62 -14.28 8.95 -13.09
CA PHE A 62 -14.67 9.97 -12.10
C PHE A 62 -15.87 10.84 -12.59
N THR A 63 -16.23 10.71 -13.86
CA THR A 63 -17.36 11.43 -14.46
C THR A 63 -18.61 10.56 -14.70
N ALA A 64 -18.56 9.25 -14.44
CA ALA A 64 -19.66 8.32 -14.69
C ALA A 64 -20.22 7.70 -13.39
N HIS A 65 -21.53 7.57 -13.33
CA HIS A 65 -22.38 7.10 -12.22
C HIS A 65 -21.81 5.95 -11.39
N GLN A 66 -21.92 6.10 -10.05
CA GLN A 66 -21.44 5.18 -9.01
C GLN A 66 -22.24 3.87 -8.98
N THR A 67 -21.59 2.78 -9.37
CA THR A 67 -21.98 1.42 -9.02
C THR A 67 -20.86 0.81 -8.17
N GLU A 68 -21.13 -0.22 -7.34
CA GLU A 68 -20.12 -0.91 -6.51
C GLU A 68 -18.92 -1.39 -7.32
N PHE A 69 -19.14 -1.85 -8.54
CA PHE A 69 -18.06 -2.23 -9.47
C PHE A 69 -17.12 -1.05 -9.79
N ASN A 70 -17.68 0.16 -9.94
CA ASN A 70 -16.88 1.36 -10.20
C ASN A 70 -16.05 1.74 -8.95
N GLN A 71 -16.56 1.51 -7.75
CA GLN A 71 -15.85 1.81 -6.50
C GLN A 71 -14.64 0.90 -6.30
N THR A 72 -14.79 -0.41 -6.47
CA THR A 72 -13.69 -1.38 -6.39
C THR A 72 -12.59 -1.07 -7.41
N LEU A 73 -12.97 -0.78 -8.65
CA LEU A 73 -12.02 -0.42 -9.70
C LEU A 73 -11.33 0.92 -9.40
N ALA A 74 -12.04 1.90 -8.84
CA ALA A 74 -11.46 3.17 -8.41
C ALA A 74 -10.41 2.98 -7.30
N ILE A 75 -10.71 2.17 -6.28
CA ILE A 75 -9.78 1.86 -5.19
C ILE A 75 -8.52 1.16 -5.72
N ARG A 76 -8.66 0.14 -6.56
CA ARG A 76 -7.52 -0.57 -7.18
C ARG A 76 -6.66 0.34 -8.05
N THR A 77 -7.31 1.21 -8.78
CA THR A 77 -6.63 2.18 -9.64
C THR A 77 -5.88 3.21 -8.81
N GLN A 78 -6.48 3.71 -7.72
CA GLN A 78 -5.82 4.59 -6.77
C GLN A 78 -4.65 3.90 -6.11
N ALA A 79 -4.78 2.63 -5.72
CA ALA A 79 -3.69 1.84 -5.12
C ALA A 79 -2.52 1.66 -6.09
N ALA A 80 -2.79 1.34 -7.36
CA ALA A 80 -1.76 1.25 -8.38
C ALA A 80 -1.05 2.60 -8.62
N LEU A 81 -1.81 3.69 -8.68
CA LEU A 81 -1.26 5.04 -8.82
C LEU A 81 -0.39 5.43 -7.62
N ASN A 82 -0.85 5.14 -6.40
CA ASN A 82 -0.07 5.38 -5.19
C ASN A 82 1.20 4.53 -5.17
N GLY A 83 1.16 3.28 -5.63
CA GLY A 83 2.36 2.45 -5.69
C GLY A 83 3.46 2.98 -6.60
N VAL A 84 3.09 3.74 -7.63
CA VAL A 84 4.03 4.29 -8.62
C VAL A 84 4.51 5.70 -8.26
N CYS A 85 3.63 6.56 -7.78
CA CYS A 85 3.92 7.98 -7.54
C CYS A 85 3.26 8.51 -6.25
N GLY A 86 3.05 7.65 -5.27
CA GLY A 86 2.34 8.01 -4.05
C GLY A 86 3.04 9.07 -3.21
N ASP A 87 4.37 9.08 -3.19
CA ASP A 87 5.20 10.11 -2.59
C ASP A 87 4.96 11.49 -3.24
N LYS A 88 4.83 11.53 -4.56
CA LYS A 88 4.52 12.76 -5.31
C LYS A 88 3.09 13.22 -5.09
N LEU A 89 2.14 12.27 -5.07
CA LEU A 89 0.75 12.61 -4.78
C LEU A 89 0.60 13.27 -3.39
N GLU A 90 1.34 12.80 -2.41
CA GLU A 90 1.38 13.40 -1.07
C GLU A 90 2.03 14.79 -1.10
N THR A 91 3.20 14.93 -1.74
CA THR A 91 3.89 16.22 -1.89
C THR A 91 3.03 17.28 -2.58
N TRP A 92 2.15 16.87 -3.49
CA TRP A 92 1.22 17.77 -4.20
C TRP A 92 -0.09 18.01 -3.47
N ASP A 93 -0.24 17.50 -2.27
CA ASP A 93 -1.49 17.54 -1.50
C ASP A 93 -2.70 17.04 -2.34
N SER A 94 -2.46 15.96 -3.09
CA SER A 94 -3.44 15.41 -4.00
C SER A 94 -4.51 14.61 -3.25
N PRO A 95 -5.80 14.79 -3.56
CA PRO A 95 -6.86 13.96 -3.00
C PRO A 95 -6.77 12.49 -3.43
N LEU A 96 -5.86 12.15 -4.34
CA LEU A 96 -5.57 10.78 -4.77
C LEU A 96 -4.48 10.11 -3.90
N ALA A 97 -3.76 10.86 -3.07
CA ALA A 97 -2.87 10.28 -2.08
C ALA A 97 -3.67 9.44 -1.07
N THR A 98 -3.20 8.24 -0.78
CA THR A 98 -3.88 7.32 0.14
C THR A 98 -3.35 7.52 1.55
N PRO A 99 -4.13 8.10 2.48
CA PRO A 99 -3.72 8.17 3.88
C PRO A 99 -3.74 6.77 4.52
N ILE A 100 -2.88 6.58 5.52
CA ILE A 100 -2.94 5.36 6.32
C ILE A 100 -4.29 5.28 7.05
N SER A 101 -4.96 4.14 6.95
CA SER A 101 -6.28 3.94 7.57
C SER A 101 -6.57 2.47 7.81
N LEU A 102 -7.26 2.19 8.91
CA LEU A 102 -7.77 0.87 9.22
C LEU A 102 -9.13 0.68 8.54
N ARG A 103 -9.37 -0.50 7.98
CA ARG A 103 -10.59 -0.83 7.23
C ARG A 103 -11.29 -2.05 7.81
N SER A 104 -12.62 -2.00 7.79
CA SER A 104 -13.49 -3.14 8.07
C SER A 104 -13.53 -4.12 6.87
N GLU A 105 -14.18 -5.26 7.06
CA GLU A 105 -14.47 -6.22 5.99
C GLU A 105 -15.26 -5.59 4.82
N ASN A 106 -16.11 -4.61 5.10
CA ASN A 106 -16.88 -3.90 4.08
C ASN A 106 -16.10 -2.74 3.44
N GLY A 107 -14.85 -2.50 3.84
CA GLY A 107 -14.01 -1.41 3.35
C GLY A 107 -14.25 -0.05 4.03
N ASP A 108 -15.11 0.00 5.06
CA ASP A 108 -15.36 1.21 5.84
C ASP A 108 -14.12 1.59 6.65
N VAL A 109 -13.92 2.89 6.87
CA VAL A 109 -12.87 3.39 7.75
C VAL A 109 -13.23 3.07 9.20
N LEU A 110 -12.35 2.37 9.88
CA LEU A 110 -12.44 2.12 11.31
C LEU A 110 -11.66 3.17 12.08
N ASP A 111 -12.26 3.69 13.15
CA ASP A 111 -11.50 4.45 14.15
C ASP A 111 -10.66 3.48 14.96
N MET A 112 -9.33 3.57 14.80
CA MET A 112 -8.41 2.62 15.43
C MET A 112 -8.48 2.68 16.95
N ALA A 113 -8.72 3.84 17.54
CA ALA A 113 -8.81 4.01 18.99
C ALA A 113 -10.01 3.22 19.56
N THR A 114 -11.16 3.34 18.93
CA THR A 114 -12.36 2.57 19.30
C THR A 114 -12.15 1.09 19.05
N TRP A 115 -11.65 0.72 17.86
CA TRP A 115 -11.45 -0.68 17.47
C TRP A 115 -10.45 -1.41 18.37
N ALA A 116 -9.36 -0.76 18.79
CA ALA A 116 -8.36 -1.33 19.68
C ALA A 116 -8.87 -1.60 21.11
N GLN A 117 -9.96 -0.93 21.52
CA GLN A 117 -10.61 -1.11 22.82
C GLN A 117 -11.76 -2.10 22.80
N GLU A 118 -12.17 -2.57 21.62
CA GLU A 118 -13.23 -3.57 21.52
C GLU A 118 -12.82 -4.87 22.23
N PRO A 119 -13.74 -5.49 22.99
CA PRO A 119 -13.48 -6.77 23.64
C PRO A 119 -13.14 -7.86 22.63
N ALA A 120 -11.95 -8.45 22.77
CA ALA A 120 -11.47 -9.50 21.88
C ALA A 120 -10.45 -10.40 22.59
N LYS A 121 -10.22 -11.60 22.08
CA LYS A 121 -9.06 -12.43 22.46
C LYS A 121 -7.75 -11.87 21.93
N GLY A 122 -7.81 -11.14 20.83
CA GLY A 122 -6.70 -10.50 20.19
C GLY A 122 -7.16 -9.70 18.97
N HIS A 123 -6.28 -8.86 18.46
CA HIS A 123 -6.51 -8.04 17.27
C HIS A 123 -5.56 -8.48 16.14
N VAL A 124 -6.07 -8.58 14.93
CA VAL A 124 -5.30 -8.99 13.75
C VAL A 124 -5.42 -7.91 12.69
N ILE A 125 -4.29 -7.39 12.24
CA ILE A 125 -4.24 -6.39 11.16
C ILE A 125 -3.51 -7.00 9.96
N PHE A 126 -4.17 -7.01 8.81
CA PHE A 126 -3.60 -7.45 7.54
C PHE A 126 -3.04 -6.27 6.75
N LEU A 127 -1.81 -6.40 6.22
CA LEU A 127 -1.09 -5.39 5.47
C LEU A 127 -0.84 -5.88 4.03
N HIS A 128 -1.30 -5.12 3.04
CA HIS A 128 -1.16 -5.46 1.63
C HIS A 128 0.23 -5.16 1.06
N GLY A 129 0.50 -5.63 -0.17
CA GLY A 129 1.73 -5.41 -0.90
C GLY A 129 1.73 -4.14 -1.76
N LEU A 130 2.84 -3.91 -2.47
CA LEU A 130 3.04 -2.79 -3.40
C LEU A 130 1.94 -2.74 -4.47
N CYS A 131 1.44 -1.54 -4.76
CA CYS A 131 0.37 -1.28 -5.74
C CYS A 131 -0.98 -1.95 -5.42
N HIS A 132 -1.14 -2.53 -4.24
CA HIS A 132 -2.36 -3.19 -3.77
C HIS A 132 -3.12 -2.34 -2.76
N SER A 133 -4.27 -2.85 -2.32
CA SER A 133 -5.09 -2.29 -1.25
C SER A 133 -5.57 -3.42 -0.31
N ASP A 134 -6.30 -3.06 0.74
CA ASP A 134 -7.01 -3.99 1.61
C ASP A 134 -7.93 -4.95 0.85
N LEU A 135 -8.49 -4.55 -0.29
CA LEU A 135 -9.39 -5.37 -1.11
C LEU A 135 -8.74 -6.67 -1.61
N GLU A 136 -7.41 -6.70 -1.77
CA GLU A 136 -6.72 -7.90 -2.27
C GLU A 136 -6.82 -9.07 -1.30
N TRP A 137 -6.92 -8.81 0.00
CA TRP A 137 -7.12 -9.81 1.02
C TRP A 137 -8.52 -10.43 0.99
N GLN A 138 -9.51 -9.73 0.45
CA GLN A 138 -10.92 -10.11 0.49
C GLN A 138 -11.39 -10.88 -0.76
N GLN A 139 -10.50 -11.08 -1.75
CA GLN A 139 -10.88 -11.70 -3.04
C GLN A 139 -10.93 -13.22 -3.03
N SER A 140 -10.24 -13.87 -2.11
CA SER A 140 -10.15 -15.34 -2.05
C SER A 140 -11.16 -15.90 -1.05
N ALA A 141 -11.93 -16.89 -1.50
CA ALA A 141 -12.84 -17.64 -0.60
C ALA A 141 -12.08 -18.26 0.59
N ASN A 142 -10.84 -18.69 0.40
CA ASN A 142 -10.00 -19.25 1.47
C ASN A 142 -9.61 -18.17 2.49
N HIS A 143 -9.34 -16.95 2.04
CA HIS A 143 -9.05 -15.84 2.95
C HIS A 143 -10.29 -15.47 3.76
N LEU A 144 -11.45 -15.35 3.12
CA LEU A 144 -12.71 -15.06 3.81
C LEU A 144 -13.03 -16.14 4.85
N LYS A 145 -12.82 -17.42 4.52
CA LYS A 145 -12.97 -18.51 5.48
C LYS A 145 -12.05 -18.35 6.68
N PHE A 146 -10.77 -18.04 6.44
CA PHE A 146 -9.78 -17.83 7.50
C PHE A 146 -10.15 -16.65 8.42
N TYR A 147 -10.63 -15.53 7.87
CA TYR A 147 -11.08 -14.38 8.68
C TYR A 147 -12.29 -14.73 9.53
N ASN A 148 -13.25 -15.47 8.96
CA ASN A 148 -14.43 -15.94 9.70
C ASN A 148 -14.04 -16.89 10.84
N GLU A 149 -13.07 -17.78 10.62
CA GLU A 149 -12.53 -18.66 11.66
C GLU A 149 -11.87 -17.86 12.79
N LEU A 150 -11.07 -16.84 12.47
CA LEU A 150 -10.49 -15.92 13.45
C LEU A 150 -11.57 -15.21 14.27
N ALA A 151 -12.60 -14.68 13.60
CA ALA A 151 -13.71 -14.01 14.27
C ALA A 151 -14.49 -14.95 15.19
N GLN A 152 -14.76 -16.19 14.75
CA GLN A 152 -15.46 -17.21 15.56
C GLN A 152 -14.69 -17.58 16.83
N ILE A 153 -13.37 -17.59 16.79
CA ILE A 153 -12.56 -17.84 17.99
C ILE A 153 -12.29 -16.60 18.83
N GLY A 154 -12.90 -15.46 18.47
CA GLY A 154 -12.93 -14.23 19.26
C GLY A 154 -11.85 -13.20 18.93
N TYR A 155 -11.19 -13.31 17.78
CA TYR A 155 -10.29 -12.26 17.29
C TYR A 155 -11.06 -11.17 16.53
N LYS A 156 -10.59 -9.94 16.65
CA LYS A 156 -11.02 -8.82 15.80
C LYS A 156 -10.06 -8.68 14.64
N VAL A 157 -10.60 -8.61 13.43
CA VAL A 157 -9.83 -8.55 12.18
C VAL A 157 -10.06 -7.22 11.50
N ALA A 158 -8.99 -6.62 11.00
CA ALA A 158 -9.03 -5.39 10.22
C ALA A 158 -7.90 -5.39 9.16
N TRP A 159 -8.01 -4.49 8.20
CA TRP A 159 -7.07 -4.36 7.09
C TRP A 159 -6.48 -2.97 7.07
N LEU A 160 -5.17 -2.86 6.92
CA LEU A 160 -4.50 -1.59 6.76
C LEU A 160 -4.51 -1.20 5.28
N ARG A 161 -4.98 0.01 4.98
CA ARG A 161 -4.79 0.67 3.68
C ARG A 161 -3.77 1.78 3.86
N TYR A 162 -2.75 1.83 3.00
CA TYR A 162 -1.65 2.80 3.11
C TYR A 162 -1.07 3.13 1.74
N ASN A 163 -0.29 4.21 1.67
CA ASN A 163 0.38 4.67 0.46
C ASN A 163 1.65 3.86 0.21
N THR A 164 1.58 2.90 -0.71
CA THR A 164 2.72 2.02 -1.02
C THR A 164 3.83 2.68 -1.84
N GLY A 165 3.65 3.90 -2.33
CA GLY A 165 4.69 4.66 -3.04
C GLY A 165 5.56 5.55 -2.14
N ARG A 166 5.25 5.61 -0.84
CA ARG A 166 6.13 6.25 0.14
C ARG A 166 7.29 5.32 0.48
N ALA A 167 8.37 5.90 0.97
CA ALA A 167 9.49 5.11 1.50
C ALA A 167 9.01 4.18 2.63
N ILE A 168 9.53 2.95 2.66
CA ILE A 168 9.12 1.93 3.64
C ILE A 168 9.35 2.41 5.08
N HIS A 169 10.46 3.11 5.34
CA HIS A 169 10.75 3.63 6.68
C HIS A 169 9.73 4.68 7.11
N THR A 170 9.35 5.61 6.23
CA THR A 170 8.35 6.64 6.53
C THR A 170 6.98 6.05 6.87
N ASN A 171 6.53 5.06 6.07
CA ASN A 171 5.31 4.31 6.40
C ASN A 171 5.47 3.49 7.69
N GLY A 172 6.68 2.97 7.95
CA GLY A 172 6.98 2.20 9.15
C GLY A 172 6.91 3.04 10.42
N GLU A 173 7.47 4.24 10.39
CA GLU A 173 7.38 5.22 11.48
C GLU A 173 5.92 5.56 11.78
N GLU A 174 5.15 5.94 10.75
CA GLU A 174 3.74 6.28 10.89
C GLU A 174 2.91 5.13 11.44
N LEU A 175 3.13 3.90 10.96
CA LEU A 175 2.46 2.72 11.49
C LEU A 175 2.84 2.45 12.95
N ALA A 176 4.12 2.56 13.30
CA ALA A 176 4.59 2.35 14.67
C ALA A 176 3.96 3.35 15.63
N ASP A 177 3.93 4.62 15.26
CA ASP A 177 3.33 5.67 16.08
C ASP A 177 1.81 5.51 16.21
N LEU A 178 1.15 5.07 15.13
CA LEU A 178 -0.27 4.73 15.14
C LEU A 178 -0.57 3.55 16.09
N LEU A 179 0.27 2.51 16.05
CA LEU A 179 0.17 1.37 16.96
C LEU A 179 0.48 1.78 18.41
N GLN A 180 1.48 2.63 18.63
CA GLN A 180 1.80 3.14 19.96
C GLN A 180 0.64 3.93 20.55
N ALA A 181 0.01 4.79 19.76
CA ALA A 181 -1.12 5.59 20.21
C ALA A 181 -2.32 4.73 20.66
N ASN A 182 -2.52 3.57 20.06
CA ASN A 182 -3.72 2.76 20.28
C ASN A 182 -3.49 1.45 21.05
N PHE A 183 -2.26 0.94 21.09
CA PHE A 183 -1.92 -0.35 21.69
C PHE A 183 -0.80 -0.27 22.75
N ALA A 184 -0.45 0.92 23.22
CA ALA A 184 0.61 1.12 24.23
C ALA A 184 0.32 0.48 25.58
N GLN A 185 -0.96 0.43 25.97
CA GLN A 185 -1.36 -0.13 27.26
C GLN A 185 -1.40 -1.66 27.22
N LYS A 186 -1.20 -2.31 28.37
CA LYS A 186 -1.38 -3.76 28.48
C LYS A 186 -2.81 -4.14 28.05
N GLY A 187 -2.93 -5.17 27.25
CA GLY A 187 -4.21 -5.59 26.69
C GLY A 187 -4.09 -6.88 25.89
N THR A 188 -5.05 -7.11 25.03
CA THR A 188 -5.12 -8.31 24.19
C THR A 188 -3.95 -8.38 23.19
N PRO A 189 -3.53 -9.59 22.78
CA PRO A 189 -2.50 -9.79 21.77
C PRO A 189 -2.80 -9.04 20.47
N LEU A 190 -1.73 -8.57 19.82
CA LEU A 190 -1.77 -7.94 18.50
C LEU A 190 -0.99 -8.80 17.51
N MET A 191 -1.62 -9.17 16.41
CA MET A 191 -1.00 -9.90 15.31
C MET A 191 -0.99 -9.02 14.06
N LEU A 192 0.17 -8.92 13.42
CA LEU A 192 0.35 -8.21 12.15
C LEU A 192 0.69 -9.23 11.06
N ILE A 193 -0.11 -9.28 10.01
CA ILE A 193 0.08 -10.21 8.89
C ILE A 193 0.30 -9.40 7.61
N GLY A 194 1.51 -9.49 7.07
CA GLY A 194 1.92 -8.74 5.88
C GLY A 194 2.15 -9.63 4.67
N HIS A 195 1.62 -9.21 3.51
CA HIS A 195 1.96 -9.79 2.23
C HIS A 195 3.00 -8.92 1.51
N SER A 196 4.09 -9.53 1.01
CA SER A 196 5.11 -8.84 0.21
C SER A 196 5.64 -7.58 0.93
N MET A 197 5.49 -6.37 0.37
CA MET A 197 5.86 -5.09 0.98
C MET A 197 5.22 -4.87 2.36
N GLY A 198 4.04 -5.43 2.63
CA GLY A 198 3.41 -5.38 3.95
C GLY A 198 4.27 -6.02 5.05
N GLY A 199 4.98 -7.10 4.72
CA GLY A 199 5.95 -7.71 5.64
C GLY A 199 7.17 -6.82 5.90
N LEU A 200 7.64 -6.08 4.90
CA LEU A 200 8.72 -5.10 5.06
C LEU A 200 8.26 -3.91 5.91
N LEU A 201 7.01 -3.50 5.74
CA LEU A 201 6.40 -2.44 6.54
C LEU A 201 6.30 -2.82 8.02
N ILE A 202 5.83 -4.04 8.34
CA ILE A 202 5.78 -4.56 9.70
C ILE A 202 7.19 -4.54 10.32
N ARG A 203 8.18 -5.03 9.59
CA ARG A 203 9.56 -5.05 10.06
C ARG A 203 10.11 -3.65 10.31
N SER A 204 9.83 -2.71 9.43
CA SER A 204 10.25 -1.30 9.58
C SER A 204 9.58 -0.66 10.79
N ALA A 205 8.27 -0.86 10.98
CA ALA A 205 7.54 -0.36 12.14
C ALA A 205 8.06 -0.96 13.45
N SER A 206 8.34 -2.27 13.47
CA SER A 206 8.91 -2.94 14.65
C SER A 206 10.30 -2.42 15.01
N HIS A 207 11.16 -2.19 14.01
CA HIS A 207 12.49 -1.61 14.22
C HIS A 207 12.39 -0.18 14.78
N TRP A 208 11.54 0.67 14.20
CA TRP A 208 11.30 2.03 14.72
C TRP A 208 10.81 1.99 16.17
N ALA A 209 9.85 1.13 16.44
CA ALA A 209 9.29 0.95 17.78
C ALA A 209 10.34 0.48 18.81
N GLU A 210 11.27 -0.40 18.40
CA GLU A 210 12.38 -0.84 19.24
C GLU A 210 13.32 0.33 19.56
N VAL A 211 13.73 1.11 18.55
CA VAL A 211 14.59 2.29 18.72
C VAL A 211 13.92 3.34 19.62
N GLN A 212 12.62 3.54 19.45
CA GLN A 212 11.83 4.52 20.24
C GLN A 212 11.31 3.94 21.57
N GLN A 213 11.63 2.70 21.90
CA GLN A 213 11.15 2.00 23.11
C GLN A 213 9.63 2.00 23.26
N GLN A 214 8.92 1.85 22.14
CA GLN A 214 7.47 1.83 22.11
C GLN A 214 6.93 0.53 22.73
N SER A 215 5.92 0.65 23.57
CA SER A 215 5.42 -0.46 24.39
C SER A 215 4.48 -1.43 23.65
N TRP A 216 3.90 -1.04 22.52
CA TRP A 216 3.01 -1.91 21.74
C TRP A 216 3.70 -3.20 21.26
N LEU A 217 5.05 -3.19 21.09
CA LEU A 217 5.81 -4.38 20.74
C LEU A 217 5.58 -5.54 21.72
N SER A 218 5.33 -5.25 22.99
CA SER A 218 5.07 -6.29 24.01
C SER A 218 3.77 -7.03 23.79
N ARG A 219 2.90 -6.56 22.88
CA ARG A 219 1.62 -7.18 22.53
C ARG A 219 1.71 -8.04 21.27
N LEU A 220 2.82 -7.96 20.51
CA LEU A 220 3.02 -8.80 19.33
C LEU A 220 3.13 -10.29 19.70
N THR A 221 2.42 -11.11 18.92
CA THR A 221 2.40 -12.58 19.06
C THR A 221 2.66 -13.25 17.73
#